data_eb56754def06903916ff2d1daabf658a
#
_entry.id   eb56754def06903916ff2d1daabf658a
#
_cell.length_a   1.000
_cell.length_b   1.000
_cell.length_c   1.000
_cell.angle_alpha   90.00
_cell.angle_beta   90.00
_cell.angle_gamma   90.00
#
_symmetry.space_group_name_H-M   'P 1'
#
loop_
_entity.id
_entity.type
_entity.pdbx_description
1 polymer ?
#
loop_
_entity_poly.entity_id
_entity_poly.type
_entity_poly.pdbx_seq_one_letter_code
_entity_poly.pdbx_strand_id
1 'polypeptide(L)'
;MKSIKNFYNEDGWKNTSNNSKDAELFEDLRPSAKKYVSKCRLRILNHIPKNGGSNILDFASGPIQYNEYLKFSKNFKKRHCVDFSKIAIDKAKKKLGSKGKYYCKDFLKINFKKNYFDCVVSLHTIYHIHKSKQAITIKKLIDISKKDSPIIIVYSNPNTFINYIKKVFFIKRHIKKDKLYFFCHKNNWWQQFS
;
A
#
# COMPACT_ATOMS: atom_id res chain seq x y z
N MET A 1 3.22 5.67 21.69
CA MET A 1 3.00 5.00 20.39
C MET A 1 3.70 5.84 19.33
N LYS A 2 4.75 5.35 18.64
CA LYS A 2 5.36 6.06 17.50
C LYS A 2 4.28 6.32 16.45
N SER A 3 4.22 7.53 15.89
CA SER A 3 3.35 7.77 14.76
C SER A 3 3.83 6.91 13.58
N ILE A 4 2.91 6.48 12.71
CA ILE A 4 3.25 5.71 11.49
C ILE A 4 4.29 6.44 10.67
N LYS A 5 4.17 7.76 10.56
CA LYS A 5 5.13 8.62 9.88
C LYS A 5 6.54 8.50 10.47
N ASN A 6 6.66 8.56 11.80
CA ASN A 6 7.96 8.46 12.46
C ASN A 6 8.57 7.07 12.28
N PHE A 7 7.75 6.00 12.41
CA PHE A 7 8.23 4.66 12.17
C PHE A 7 8.84 4.50 10.77
N TYR A 8 8.12 4.91 9.71
CA TYR A 8 8.60 4.75 8.33
C TYR A 8 9.73 5.71 7.94
N ASN A 9 9.84 6.86 8.60
CA ASN A 9 10.99 7.76 8.39
C ASN A 9 12.24 7.33 9.14
N GLU A 10 12.08 6.71 10.31
CA GLU A 10 13.22 6.38 11.17
C GLU A 10 13.68 4.93 10.99
N ASP A 11 12.76 3.97 10.88
CA ASP A 11 13.06 2.55 11.00
C ASP A 11 12.52 1.70 9.85
N GLY A 12 11.25 1.87 9.45
CA GLY A 12 10.54 0.93 8.58
C GLY A 12 11.25 0.61 7.27
N TRP A 13 11.87 1.62 6.65
CA TRP A 13 12.59 1.47 5.40
C TRP A 13 14.11 1.38 5.54
N LYS A 14 14.64 1.25 6.77
CA LYS A 14 16.04 0.90 6.97
C LYS A 14 16.27 -0.53 6.50
N ASN A 15 17.40 -0.72 5.83
CA ASN A 15 17.83 -2.06 5.48
C ASN A 15 18.38 -2.73 6.74
N THR A 16 17.94 -3.94 6.97
CA THR A 16 18.61 -4.94 7.81
C THR A 16 19.59 -5.74 6.93
N SER A 17 20.20 -6.79 7.44
CA SER A 17 21.17 -7.57 6.67
C SER A 17 20.67 -7.96 5.27
N ASN A 18 19.40 -8.39 5.13
CA ASN A 18 18.87 -8.88 3.86
C ASN A 18 17.50 -8.26 3.44
N ASN A 19 16.85 -7.51 4.33
CA ASN A 19 15.49 -7.01 4.12
C ASN A 19 15.34 -5.57 4.63
N SER A 20 14.13 -5.03 4.57
CA SER A 20 13.74 -3.85 5.34
C SER A 20 13.15 -4.25 6.69
N LYS A 21 13.20 -3.36 7.66
CA LYS A 21 12.54 -3.57 8.96
C LYS A 21 11.05 -3.84 8.83
N ASP A 22 10.40 -3.18 7.87
CA ASP A 22 8.99 -3.41 7.51
C ASP A 22 8.72 -4.85 7.10
N ALA A 23 9.55 -5.41 6.19
CA ALA A 23 9.39 -6.80 5.75
C ALA A 23 9.57 -7.78 6.91
N GLU A 24 10.53 -7.56 7.80
CA GLU A 24 10.73 -8.42 8.97
C GLU A 24 9.55 -8.44 9.94
N LEU A 25 8.83 -7.33 10.03
CA LEU A 25 7.69 -7.21 10.94
C LEU A 25 6.39 -7.76 10.36
N PHE A 26 6.19 -7.62 9.04
CA PHE A 26 4.87 -7.81 8.44
C PHE A 26 4.81 -8.91 7.37
N GLU A 27 5.94 -9.42 6.89
CA GLU A 27 5.96 -10.41 5.82
C GLU A 27 6.36 -11.81 6.31
N ASP A 28 5.96 -12.80 5.56
CA ASP A 28 6.44 -14.18 5.72
C ASP A 28 7.74 -14.35 4.93
N LEU A 29 8.88 -14.21 5.62
CA LEU A 29 10.21 -14.28 5.04
C LEU A 29 10.78 -15.72 4.97
N ARG A 30 10.02 -16.72 5.37
CA ARG A 30 10.47 -18.13 5.29
C ARG A 30 10.79 -18.50 3.83
N PRO A 31 11.88 -19.21 3.56
CA PRO A 31 12.23 -19.64 2.20
C PRO A 31 11.10 -20.39 1.49
N SER A 32 10.36 -21.24 2.21
CA SER A 32 9.21 -21.99 1.73
C SER A 32 8.04 -21.11 1.28
N ALA A 33 7.87 -19.91 1.87
CA ALA A 33 6.80 -18.98 1.54
C ALA A 33 7.15 -18.07 0.34
N LYS A 34 8.42 -17.94 -0.02
CA LYS A 34 8.91 -16.98 -1.03
C LYS A 34 8.15 -17.04 -2.35
N LYS A 35 7.96 -18.25 -2.89
CA LYS A 35 7.24 -18.46 -4.16
C LYS A 35 5.77 -18.06 -4.06
N TYR A 36 5.12 -18.40 -2.96
CA TYR A 36 3.73 -18.04 -2.71
C TYR A 36 3.54 -16.53 -2.56
N VAL A 37 4.39 -15.88 -1.77
CA VAL A 37 4.33 -14.42 -1.53
C VAL A 37 4.57 -13.65 -2.83
N SER A 38 5.57 -14.02 -3.64
CA SER A 38 5.80 -13.44 -4.97
C SER A 38 4.57 -13.60 -5.87
N LYS A 39 3.95 -14.79 -5.88
CA LYS A 39 2.73 -15.05 -6.64
C LYS A 39 1.55 -14.17 -6.19
N CYS A 40 1.42 -13.94 -4.87
CA CYS A 40 0.41 -13.02 -4.33
C CYS A 40 0.63 -11.57 -4.79
N ARG A 41 1.87 -11.09 -4.81
CA ARG A 41 2.22 -9.76 -5.33
C ARG A 41 1.88 -9.63 -6.82
N LEU A 42 2.16 -10.66 -7.61
CA LEU A 42 1.88 -10.67 -9.06
C LEU A 42 0.38 -10.72 -9.39
N ARG A 43 -0.49 -11.23 -8.50
CA ARG A 43 -1.95 -11.22 -8.72
C ARG A 43 -2.51 -9.81 -8.96
N ILE A 44 -1.89 -8.79 -8.42
CA ILE A 44 -2.29 -7.41 -8.61
C ILE A 44 -2.28 -7.03 -10.09
N LEU A 45 -1.35 -7.59 -10.87
CA LEU A 45 -1.24 -7.34 -12.32
C LEU A 45 -2.49 -7.76 -13.09
N ASN A 46 -3.27 -8.72 -12.58
CA ASN A 46 -4.50 -9.18 -13.24
C ASN A 46 -5.59 -8.08 -13.25
N HIS A 47 -5.48 -7.11 -12.37
CA HIS A 47 -6.43 -6.00 -12.21
C HIS A 47 -5.91 -4.69 -12.80
N ILE A 48 -4.64 -4.62 -13.18
CA ILE A 48 -4.04 -3.46 -13.84
C ILE A 48 -4.37 -3.51 -15.32
N PRO A 49 -4.83 -2.40 -15.94
CA PRO A 49 -5.13 -2.37 -17.37
C PRO A 49 -3.94 -2.81 -18.22
N LYS A 50 -4.13 -3.82 -19.05
CA LYS A 50 -3.08 -4.35 -19.93
C LYS A 50 -2.60 -3.31 -20.93
N ASN A 51 -3.52 -2.47 -21.43
CA ASN A 51 -3.22 -1.37 -22.35
C ASN A 51 -2.53 -0.19 -21.65
N GLY A 52 -2.43 -0.23 -20.33
CA GLY A 52 -1.82 0.84 -19.55
C GLY A 52 -2.59 2.15 -19.58
N GLY A 53 -1.85 3.25 -19.70
CA GLY A 53 -2.43 4.59 -19.73
C GLY A 53 -1.39 5.68 -19.57
N SER A 54 -1.86 6.91 -19.39
CA SER A 54 -0.97 8.05 -19.15
C SER A 54 -0.43 8.04 -17.72
N ASN A 55 -1.29 7.85 -16.72
CA ASN A 55 -0.94 8.04 -15.32
C ASN A 55 -1.47 6.91 -14.44
N ILE A 56 -0.60 6.28 -13.67
CA ILE A 56 -0.97 5.39 -12.56
C ILE A 56 -0.60 6.06 -11.24
N LEU A 57 -1.51 6.06 -10.27
CA LEU A 57 -1.24 6.46 -8.89
C LEU A 57 -0.84 5.25 -8.06
N ASP A 58 0.26 5.36 -7.36
CA ASP A 58 0.70 4.44 -6.31
C ASP A 58 0.64 5.16 -4.97
N PHE A 59 -0.47 4.94 -4.27
CA PHE A 59 -0.75 5.60 -3.01
C PHE A 59 -0.11 4.84 -1.85
N ALA A 60 0.73 5.54 -1.08
CA ALA A 60 1.67 5.01 -0.09
C ALA A 60 2.60 3.97 -0.72
N SER A 61 3.29 4.42 -1.76
CA SER A 61 4.10 3.58 -2.64
C SER A 61 5.24 2.85 -1.95
N GLY A 62 5.65 3.31 -0.76
CA GLY A 62 6.87 2.84 -0.16
C GLY A 62 8.09 3.04 -1.09
N PRO A 63 9.16 2.28 -0.89
CA PRO A 63 10.39 2.36 -1.69
C PRO A 63 10.33 1.56 -3.01
N ILE A 64 9.14 1.14 -3.45
CA ILE A 64 8.98 0.12 -4.52
C ILE A 64 9.81 -1.12 -4.17
N GLN A 65 9.49 -1.72 -3.05
CA GLN A 65 10.33 -2.69 -2.35
C GLN A 65 10.71 -3.89 -3.22
N TYR A 66 9.80 -4.40 -4.04
CA TYR A 66 9.97 -5.63 -4.81
C TYR A 66 9.96 -5.40 -6.32
N ASN A 67 10.70 -6.23 -7.05
CA ASN A 67 10.76 -6.17 -8.51
C ASN A 67 9.39 -6.41 -9.17
N GLU A 68 8.53 -7.21 -8.54
CA GLU A 68 7.15 -7.40 -8.99
C GLU A 68 6.40 -6.07 -9.08
N TYR A 69 6.63 -5.14 -8.16
CA TYR A 69 5.98 -3.84 -8.12
C TYR A 69 6.44 -2.90 -9.24
N LEU A 70 7.62 -3.10 -9.82
CA LEU A 70 8.05 -2.36 -11.00
C LEU A 70 7.16 -2.64 -12.20
N LYS A 71 6.61 -3.86 -12.29
CA LYS A 71 5.75 -4.28 -13.39
C LYS A 71 4.42 -3.53 -13.43
N PHE A 72 3.94 -2.98 -12.31
CA PHE A 72 2.64 -2.29 -12.22
C PHE A 72 2.52 -1.08 -13.15
N SER A 73 3.62 -0.42 -13.43
CA SER A 73 3.64 0.77 -14.29
C SER A 73 4.29 0.52 -15.64
N LYS A 74 4.50 -0.74 -16.05
CA LYS A 74 5.19 -1.05 -17.32
C LYS A 74 4.55 -0.32 -18.51
N ASN A 75 3.21 -0.36 -18.59
CA ASN A 75 2.43 0.15 -19.70
C ASN A 75 1.85 1.56 -19.45
N PHE A 76 2.32 2.27 -18.42
CA PHE A 76 1.91 3.65 -18.14
C PHE A 76 3.04 4.64 -18.49
N LYS A 77 2.66 5.84 -18.95
CA LYS A 77 3.65 6.89 -19.24
C LYS A 77 4.31 7.39 -17.96
N LYS A 78 3.53 7.58 -16.88
CA LYS A 78 4.01 8.06 -15.58
C LYS A 78 3.41 7.29 -14.42
N ARG A 79 4.23 6.99 -13.41
CA ARG A 79 3.81 6.48 -12.11
C ARG A 79 3.97 7.58 -11.05
N HIS A 80 2.87 7.95 -10.44
CA HIS A 80 2.83 8.94 -9.37
C HIS A 80 2.95 8.24 -8.03
N CYS A 81 4.11 8.33 -7.41
CA CYS A 81 4.41 7.76 -6.11
C CYS A 81 4.13 8.78 -5.01
N VAL A 82 3.17 8.49 -4.16
CA VAL A 82 2.83 9.32 -3.00
C VAL A 82 3.21 8.57 -1.74
N ASP A 83 4.06 9.15 -0.92
CA ASP A 83 4.39 8.63 0.41
C ASP A 83 4.79 9.79 1.31
N PHE A 84 4.58 9.66 2.61
CA PHE A 84 5.05 10.69 3.56
C PHE A 84 6.49 10.44 4.02
N SER A 85 7.05 9.26 3.75
CA SER A 85 8.43 8.92 4.08
C SER A 85 9.38 9.40 2.98
N LYS A 86 10.30 10.31 3.35
CA LYS A 86 11.34 10.77 2.44
C LYS A 86 12.25 9.63 2.00
N ILE A 87 12.59 8.71 2.89
CA ILE A 87 13.43 7.53 2.59
C ILE A 87 12.75 6.67 1.52
N ALA A 88 11.45 6.43 1.65
CA ALA A 88 10.68 5.67 0.65
C ALA A 88 10.70 6.34 -0.71
N ILE A 89 10.41 7.63 -0.76
CA ILE A 89 10.38 8.41 -2.01
C ILE A 89 11.76 8.46 -2.68
N ASP A 90 12.83 8.67 -1.93
CA ASP A 90 14.19 8.70 -2.48
C ASP A 90 14.59 7.34 -3.08
N LYS A 91 14.23 6.23 -2.40
CA LYS A 91 14.44 4.87 -2.92
C LYS A 91 13.57 4.59 -4.16
N ALA A 92 12.30 5.00 -4.18
CA ALA A 92 11.42 4.88 -5.34
C ALA A 92 11.95 5.67 -6.53
N LYS A 93 12.47 6.88 -6.30
CA LYS A 93 13.11 7.72 -7.35
C LYS A 93 14.31 7.04 -7.99
N LYS A 94 15.16 6.38 -7.19
CA LYS A 94 16.30 5.62 -7.70
C LYS A 94 15.86 4.46 -8.61
N LYS A 95 14.71 3.81 -8.32
CA LYS A 95 14.21 2.65 -9.08
C LYS A 95 13.44 3.01 -10.34
N LEU A 96 12.67 4.11 -10.33
CA LEU A 96 11.78 4.48 -11.43
C LEU A 96 12.35 5.60 -12.32
N GLY A 97 13.31 6.38 -11.82
CA GLY A 97 13.93 7.47 -12.58
C GLY A 97 12.92 8.46 -13.13
N SER A 98 13.05 8.80 -14.40
CA SER A 98 12.18 9.74 -15.11
C SER A 98 10.75 9.23 -15.33
N LYS A 99 10.50 7.92 -15.17
CA LYS A 99 9.16 7.35 -15.28
C LYS A 99 8.27 7.70 -14.07
N GLY A 100 8.88 8.07 -12.94
CA GLY A 100 8.17 8.43 -11.71
C GLY A 100 7.90 9.92 -11.59
N LYS A 101 6.78 10.26 -10.91
CA LYS A 101 6.52 11.55 -10.26
C LYS A 101 6.40 11.32 -8.77
N TYR A 102 7.06 12.13 -7.94
CA TYR A 102 7.31 11.81 -6.55
C TYR A 102 6.76 12.88 -5.62
N TYR A 103 5.93 12.48 -4.65
CA TYR A 103 5.26 13.36 -3.73
C TYR A 103 5.53 12.89 -2.28
N CYS A 104 6.47 13.57 -1.61
CA CYS A 104 6.74 13.33 -0.18
C CYS A 104 5.79 14.16 0.67
N LYS A 105 4.50 13.81 0.70
CA LYS A 105 3.44 14.59 1.35
C LYS A 105 2.32 13.69 1.87
N ASP A 106 1.54 14.24 2.81
CA ASP A 106 0.23 13.67 3.15
C ASP A 106 -0.68 13.70 1.91
N PHE A 107 -1.19 12.55 1.51
CA PHE A 107 -2.06 12.40 0.35
C PHE A 107 -3.27 13.33 0.37
N LEU A 108 -3.89 13.51 1.54
CA LEU A 108 -5.07 14.37 1.67
C LEU A 108 -4.77 15.85 1.39
N LYS A 109 -3.50 16.25 1.49
CA LYS A 109 -3.03 17.63 1.23
C LYS A 109 -2.53 17.86 -0.20
N ILE A 110 -2.58 16.86 -1.08
CA ILE A 110 -2.17 17.01 -2.47
C ILE A 110 -3.40 17.29 -3.34
N ASN A 111 -3.36 18.37 -4.13
CA ASN A 111 -4.43 18.68 -5.07
C ASN A 111 -4.16 18.00 -6.42
N PHE A 112 -4.69 16.80 -6.60
CA PHE A 112 -4.75 16.17 -7.91
C PHE A 112 -6.00 16.63 -8.67
N LYS A 113 -5.90 16.69 -10.01
CA LYS A 113 -7.08 16.92 -10.87
C LYS A 113 -8.05 15.75 -10.76
N LYS A 114 -9.34 16.04 -10.80
CA LYS A 114 -10.38 15.00 -10.95
C LYS A 114 -10.20 14.25 -12.28
N ASN A 115 -10.59 13.00 -12.32
CA ASN A 115 -10.54 12.14 -13.52
C ASN A 115 -9.15 12.13 -14.19
N TYR A 116 -8.09 12.02 -13.38
CA TYR A 116 -6.71 12.15 -13.88
C TYR A 116 -5.98 10.81 -14.02
N PHE A 117 -6.24 9.86 -13.13
CA PHE A 117 -5.52 8.59 -13.10
C PHE A 117 -6.26 7.48 -13.87
N ASP A 118 -5.53 6.76 -14.71
CA ASP A 118 -6.03 5.61 -15.47
C ASP A 118 -6.03 4.32 -14.62
N CYS A 119 -5.35 4.32 -13.50
CA CYS A 119 -5.32 3.25 -12.53
C CYS A 119 -4.82 3.79 -11.18
N VAL A 120 -5.36 3.27 -10.09
CA VAL A 120 -4.90 3.56 -8.73
C VAL A 120 -4.55 2.27 -8.03
N VAL A 121 -3.40 2.25 -7.35
CA VAL A 121 -2.96 1.11 -6.52
C VAL A 121 -2.67 1.61 -5.11
N SER A 122 -3.15 0.89 -4.10
CA SER A 122 -2.85 1.12 -2.69
C SER A 122 -2.65 -0.22 -1.99
N LEU A 123 -1.42 -0.51 -1.57
CA LEU A 123 -1.07 -1.80 -1.00
C LEU A 123 -0.86 -1.67 0.51
N HIS A 124 -1.64 -2.42 1.27
CA HIS A 124 -1.46 -2.57 2.72
C HIS A 124 -1.45 -1.25 3.53
N THR A 125 -2.14 -0.20 3.06
CA THR A 125 -2.04 1.15 3.62
C THR A 125 -3.29 1.61 4.36
N ILE A 126 -4.47 1.39 3.78
CA ILE A 126 -5.72 2.01 4.27
C ILE A 126 -5.96 1.75 5.75
N TYR A 127 -5.68 0.55 6.24
CA TYR A 127 -5.86 0.20 7.65
C TYR A 127 -4.86 0.86 8.61
N HIS A 128 -3.82 1.52 8.10
CA HIS A 128 -2.90 2.35 8.87
C HIS A 128 -3.34 3.82 8.96
N ILE A 129 -4.32 4.22 8.17
CA ILE A 129 -4.94 5.54 8.26
C ILE A 129 -5.92 5.56 9.43
N HIS A 130 -5.97 6.66 10.19
CA HIS A 130 -6.94 6.78 11.28
C HIS A 130 -8.37 6.58 10.75
N LYS A 131 -9.20 5.81 11.46
CA LYS A 131 -10.53 5.38 11.03
C LYS A 131 -11.41 6.51 10.50
N SER A 132 -11.36 7.69 11.12
CA SER A 132 -12.13 8.88 10.69
C SER A 132 -11.70 9.45 9.34
N LYS A 133 -10.50 9.12 8.86
CA LYS A 133 -9.97 9.60 7.58
C LYS A 133 -10.02 8.55 6.47
N GLN A 134 -10.30 7.29 6.78
CA GLN A 134 -10.30 6.23 5.77
C GLN A 134 -11.34 6.50 4.67
N ALA A 135 -12.59 6.82 5.02
CA ALA A 135 -13.65 7.11 4.04
C ALA A 135 -13.30 8.31 3.14
N ILE A 136 -12.80 9.40 3.72
CA ILE A 136 -12.38 10.59 2.96
C ILE A 136 -11.24 10.24 2.00
N THR A 137 -10.30 9.38 2.44
CA THR A 137 -9.20 8.92 1.58
C THR A 137 -9.73 8.13 0.38
N ILE A 138 -10.66 7.18 0.61
CA ILE A 138 -11.25 6.39 -0.48
C ILE A 138 -12.03 7.28 -1.45
N LYS A 139 -12.89 8.19 -0.95
CA LYS A 139 -13.61 9.16 -1.79
C LYS A 139 -12.66 9.97 -2.66
N LYS A 140 -11.55 10.45 -2.08
CA LYS A 140 -10.55 11.18 -2.84
C LYS A 140 -9.87 10.31 -3.91
N LEU A 141 -9.57 9.04 -3.63
CA LEU A 141 -9.04 8.11 -4.65
C LEU A 141 -10.03 7.94 -5.81
N ILE A 142 -11.34 7.85 -5.51
CA ILE A 142 -12.40 7.77 -6.53
C ILE A 142 -12.45 9.06 -7.36
N ASP A 143 -12.50 10.22 -6.72
CA ASP A 143 -12.63 11.53 -7.39
C ASP A 143 -11.50 11.82 -8.38
N ILE A 144 -10.27 11.39 -8.06
CA ILE A 144 -9.10 11.62 -8.93
C ILE A 144 -8.91 10.53 -9.98
N SER A 145 -9.61 9.40 -9.86
CA SER A 145 -9.61 8.33 -10.85
C SER A 145 -10.49 8.69 -12.03
N LYS A 146 -10.12 8.28 -13.23
CA LYS A 146 -11.03 8.41 -14.39
C LYS A 146 -12.23 7.49 -14.22
N LYS A 147 -13.34 7.84 -14.86
CA LYS A 147 -14.51 6.97 -14.92
C LYS A 147 -14.08 5.58 -15.42
N ASP A 148 -14.61 4.54 -14.81
CA ASP A 148 -14.38 3.14 -15.15
C ASP A 148 -12.92 2.66 -15.01
N SER A 149 -12.02 3.49 -14.45
CA SER A 149 -10.65 3.08 -14.18
C SER A 149 -10.54 2.30 -12.87
N PRO A 150 -9.69 1.25 -12.80
CA PRO A 150 -9.59 0.41 -11.62
C PRO A 150 -8.89 1.12 -10.46
N ILE A 151 -9.46 0.94 -9.27
CA ILE A 151 -8.86 1.31 -7.98
C ILE A 151 -8.58 0.01 -7.23
N ILE A 152 -7.31 -0.37 -7.16
CA ILE A 152 -6.86 -1.63 -6.60
C ILE A 152 -6.37 -1.40 -5.17
N ILE A 153 -7.08 -1.95 -4.20
CA ILE A 153 -6.73 -1.82 -2.78
C ILE A 153 -6.46 -3.19 -2.20
N VAL A 154 -5.23 -3.42 -1.75
CA VAL A 154 -4.90 -4.60 -0.94
C VAL A 154 -5.12 -4.27 0.51
N TYR A 155 -6.07 -4.97 1.12
CA TYR A 155 -6.55 -4.70 2.46
C TYR A 155 -6.51 -5.97 3.33
N SER A 156 -6.30 -5.82 4.63
CA SER A 156 -6.31 -6.96 5.55
C SER A 156 -7.75 -7.38 5.86
N ASN A 157 -8.04 -8.68 5.71
CA ASN A 157 -9.34 -9.22 6.08
C ASN A 157 -9.40 -9.46 7.60
N PRO A 158 -10.24 -8.75 8.37
CA PRO A 158 -10.39 -8.96 9.81
C PRO A 158 -11.10 -10.27 10.15
N ASN A 159 -11.85 -10.85 9.20
CA ASN A 159 -12.71 -12.02 9.40
C ASN A 159 -12.05 -13.33 8.92
N THR A 160 -10.74 -13.49 9.13
CA THR A 160 -10.09 -14.76 8.79
C THR A 160 -10.37 -15.84 9.85
N PHE A 161 -10.45 -17.10 9.41
CA PHE A 161 -10.59 -18.26 10.31
C PHE A 161 -9.53 -18.27 11.42
N ILE A 162 -8.29 -17.91 11.09
CA ILE A 162 -7.20 -17.79 12.08
C ILE A 162 -7.50 -16.71 13.12
N ASN A 163 -8.09 -15.59 12.74
CA ASN A 163 -8.47 -14.53 13.67
C ASN A 163 -9.65 -14.98 14.57
N TYR A 164 -10.56 -15.78 14.02
CA TYR A 164 -11.64 -16.39 14.79
C TYR A 164 -11.07 -17.35 15.84
N ILE A 165 -10.21 -18.28 15.47
CA ILE A 165 -9.53 -19.21 16.39
C ILE A 165 -8.78 -18.44 17.48
N LYS A 166 -7.99 -17.41 17.12
CA LYS A 166 -7.28 -16.58 18.11
C LYS A 166 -8.20 -15.92 19.10
N LYS A 167 -9.39 -15.49 18.65
CA LYS A 167 -10.40 -14.87 19.51
C LYS A 167 -11.01 -15.89 20.48
N VAL A 168 -11.35 -17.08 19.99
CA VAL A 168 -11.97 -18.18 20.78
C VAL A 168 -10.98 -18.71 21.82
N PHE A 169 -9.73 -18.94 21.44
CA PHE A 169 -8.73 -19.53 22.35
C PHE A 169 -7.91 -18.49 23.12
N PHE A 170 -8.31 -17.22 23.14
CA PHE A 170 -7.58 -16.13 23.83
C PHE A 170 -6.07 -16.11 23.58
N ILE A 171 -5.62 -16.55 22.41
CA ILE A 171 -4.21 -16.58 22.05
C ILE A 171 -3.73 -15.14 21.85
N LYS A 172 -3.29 -14.52 22.94
CA LYS A 172 -2.58 -13.23 22.88
C LYS A 172 -1.20 -13.47 22.29
N ARG A 173 -1.04 -13.21 21.01
CA ARG A 173 0.30 -13.15 20.43
C ARG A 173 1.04 -11.98 21.11
N HIS A 174 2.10 -12.28 21.83
CA HIS A 174 3.05 -11.27 22.31
C HIS A 174 3.80 -10.71 21.09
N ILE A 175 3.14 -9.89 20.29
CA ILE A 175 3.79 -9.09 19.27
C ILE A 175 4.50 -7.99 20.04
N LYS A 176 5.85 -7.97 20.00
CA LYS A 176 6.66 -6.87 20.53
C LYS A 176 6.05 -5.55 20.08
N LYS A 177 5.73 -4.70 21.04
CA LYS A 177 4.89 -3.51 20.93
C LYS A 177 5.57 -2.31 20.25
N ASP A 178 5.90 -2.38 18.98
CA ASP A 178 5.90 -1.18 18.16
C ASP A 178 4.52 -1.09 17.50
N LYS A 179 3.49 -0.75 18.31
CA LYS A 179 2.10 -0.74 17.85
C LYS A 179 1.88 0.41 16.89
N LEU A 180 2.08 0.15 15.59
CA LEU A 180 1.53 1.00 14.56
C LEU A 180 0.00 0.99 14.67
N TYR A 181 -0.61 2.13 14.37
CA TYR A 181 -2.06 2.21 14.26
C TYR A 181 -2.56 1.23 13.20
N PHE A 182 -3.55 0.43 13.55
CA PHE A 182 -4.14 -0.57 12.69
C PHE A 182 -5.63 -0.67 12.96
N PHE A 183 -6.45 -0.37 11.96
CA PHE A 183 -7.90 -0.48 12.04
C PHE A 183 -8.48 -0.96 10.73
N CYS A 184 -9.13 -2.13 10.73
CA CYS A 184 -9.81 -2.70 9.58
C CYS A 184 -11.32 -2.63 9.73
N HIS A 185 -11.99 -2.14 8.70
CA HIS A 185 -13.43 -2.25 8.55
C HIS A 185 -13.84 -3.64 8.09
N LYS A 186 -15.08 -4.03 8.39
CA LYS A 186 -15.71 -5.24 7.84
C LYS A 186 -16.05 -5.07 6.35
N ASN A 187 -16.29 -6.18 5.65
CA ASN A 187 -16.53 -6.16 4.20
C ASN A 187 -17.70 -5.25 3.79
N ASN A 188 -18.79 -5.22 4.55
CA ASN A 188 -19.94 -4.36 4.24
C ASN A 188 -19.64 -2.86 4.25
N TRP A 189 -18.60 -2.42 4.95
CA TRP A 189 -18.20 -1.01 4.95
C TRP A 189 -17.76 -0.53 3.56
N TRP A 190 -17.23 -1.43 2.74
CA TRP A 190 -16.76 -1.09 1.39
C TRP A 190 -17.89 -0.85 0.40
N GLN A 191 -19.11 -1.40 0.65
CA GLN A 191 -20.28 -1.26 -0.23
C GLN A 191 -20.72 0.19 -0.43
N GLN A 192 -20.40 1.11 0.49
CA GLN A 192 -20.70 2.53 0.35
C GLN A 192 -19.91 3.24 -0.77
N PHE A 193 -18.95 2.56 -1.39
CA PHE A 193 -18.07 3.11 -2.43
C PHE A 193 -18.24 2.41 -3.78
N SER A 194 -19.15 1.42 -3.87
CA SER A 194 -19.48 0.69 -5.10
C SER A 194 -20.53 1.43 -5.91
#